data_93412520b1394df3181462a18a417f8f
#
_entry.id   93412520b1394df3181462a18a417f8f
#
_cell.length_a   1.000
_cell.length_b   1.000
_cell.length_c   1.000
_cell.angle_alpha   90.00
_cell.angle_beta   90.00
_cell.angle_gamma   90.00
#
_symmetry.space_group_name_H-M   'P 1'
#
loop_
_entity.id
_entity.type
_entity.pdbx_description
1 polymer ?
#
loop_
_entity_poly.entity_id
_entity_poly.type
_entity_poly.pdbx_seq_one_letter_code
_entity_poly.pdbx_strand_id
1 'polypeptide(L)'
;MEFIDKRPFLEQEQKLDVEFLKDCYNEDTQSFYPSVNTDQSYSNFSSKKYRKSIAGWENLLLQEQHDRCCYCMRRLKSSALNIEHVIPRNLKVNDTHVEFTKYTENSKWLADNVELDSDFAKRNFKSVQDIEKVNKFPHRIALANLLASCNGKFEEVSSGCCCNNARSNDYLLPLMLMPEVKERIVYDGISGAVAIYPQDESWVKMLQTLNDDTYKEIRILWHKIWEFNQELDIETVRDYPLKDRIMFFKKIFNQDNFENIPNEYHKYTGLPNGDSTYWNLLMDFDWFFTYKWR
;
A
#
# COMPACT_ATOMS: atom_id res chain seq x y z
N MET A 1 -8.16 1.55 5.55
CA MET A 1 -6.87 2.16 5.12
C MET A 1 -6.19 2.73 6.35
N GLU A 2 -4.89 2.68 6.41
CA GLU A 2 -4.11 3.10 7.58
C GLU A 2 -3.10 4.17 7.18
N PHE A 3 -2.68 4.99 8.16
CA PHE A 3 -1.57 5.90 7.97
C PHE A 3 -0.27 5.10 7.85
N ILE A 4 0.48 5.33 6.78
CA ILE A 4 1.79 4.72 6.56
C ILE A 4 2.83 5.72 7.05
N ASP A 5 3.33 5.49 8.27
CA ASP A 5 4.38 6.33 8.85
C ASP A 5 5.75 5.85 8.36
N LYS A 6 6.27 6.52 7.36
CA LYS A 6 7.59 6.22 6.78
C LYS A 6 8.76 6.83 7.56
N ARG A 7 8.49 7.73 8.54
CA ARG A 7 9.56 8.41 9.30
C ARG A 7 10.54 7.48 10.03
N PRO A 8 10.10 6.35 10.62
CA PRO A 8 11.03 5.41 11.25
C PRO A 8 11.99 4.74 10.27
N PHE A 9 11.69 4.76 8.98
CA PHE A 9 12.45 4.09 7.92
C PHE A 9 13.23 5.06 7.03
N LEU A 10 13.10 6.38 7.26
CA LEU A 10 13.66 7.43 6.40
C LEU A 10 15.16 7.27 6.14
N GLU A 11 15.94 7.00 7.17
CA GLU A 11 17.40 6.83 7.04
C GLU A 11 17.74 5.64 6.14
N GLN A 12 17.00 4.54 6.29
CA GLN A 12 17.19 3.35 5.46
C GLN A 12 16.74 3.57 4.02
N GLU A 13 15.61 4.25 3.79
CA GLU A 13 15.15 4.65 2.46
C GLU A 13 16.19 5.52 1.76
N GLN A 14 16.65 6.59 2.41
CA GLN A 14 17.64 7.50 1.86
C GLN A 14 18.96 6.79 1.56
N LYS A 15 19.40 5.87 2.40
CA LYS A 15 20.60 5.08 2.14
C LYS A 15 20.47 4.28 0.85
N LEU A 16 19.34 3.60 0.63
CA LEU A 16 19.11 2.81 -0.58
C LEU A 16 19.03 3.69 -1.84
N ASP A 17 18.35 4.83 -1.75
CA ASP A 17 18.27 5.81 -2.84
C ASP A 17 19.65 6.37 -3.20
N VAL A 18 20.48 6.71 -2.19
CA VAL A 18 21.86 7.17 -2.37
C VAL A 18 22.73 6.08 -3.01
N GLU A 19 22.66 4.84 -2.53
CA GLU A 19 23.40 3.72 -3.10
C GLU A 19 23.08 3.53 -4.58
N PHE A 20 21.80 3.60 -4.94
CA PHE A 20 21.39 3.52 -6.34
C PHE A 20 21.93 4.68 -7.18
N LEU A 21 21.83 5.92 -6.69
CA LEU A 21 22.34 7.08 -7.40
C LEU A 21 23.86 7.01 -7.59
N LYS A 22 24.61 6.54 -6.57
CA LYS A 22 26.07 6.34 -6.67
C LYS A 22 26.43 5.33 -7.74
N ASP A 23 25.70 4.23 -7.82
CA ASP A 23 25.92 3.19 -8.85
C ASP A 23 25.63 3.72 -10.28
N CYS A 24 24.81 4.74 -10.42
CA CYS A 24 24.48 5.37 -11.70
C CYS A 24 25.39 6.55 -12.05
N TYR A 25 26.15 7.08 -11.09
CA TYR A 25 26.96 8.27 -11.30
C TYR A 25 28.34 7.93 -11.85
N ASN A 26 28.75 8.68 -12.87
CA ASN A 26 30.08 8.62 -13.44
C ASN A 26 30.83 9.92 -13.12
N GLU A 27 31.90 9.82 -12.35
CA GLU A 27 32.70 10.99 -11.91
C GLU A 27 33.47 11.65 -13.07
N ASP A 28 33.92 10.86 -14.05
CA ASP A 28 34.69 11.40 -15.19
C ASP A 28 33.83 12.28 -16.08
N THR A 29 32.56 11.91 -16.28
CA THR A 29 31.59 12.65 -17.08
C THR A 29 30.71 13.59 -16.25
N GLN A 30 30.77 13.50 -14.93
CA GLN A 30 29.91 14.20 -13.97
C GLN A 30 28.41 14.05 -14.29
N SER A 31 27.98 12.84 -14.66
CA SER A 31 26.63 12.58 -15.12
C SER A 31 26.11 11.21 -14.66
N PHE A 32 24.79 11.07 -14.64
CA PHE A 32 24.12 9.78 -14.35
C PHE A 32 23.91 8.98 -15.63
N TYR A 33 24.19 7.66 -15.56
CA TYR A 33 23.89 6.72 -16.63
C TYR A 33 23.24 5.46 -16.06
N PRO A 34 22.00 5.11 -16.45
CA PRO A 34 21.08 5.93 -17.27
C PRO A 34 20.68 7.22 -16.54
N SER A 35 20.25 8.24 -17.30
CA SER A 35 19.75 9.48 -16.70
C SER A 35 18.57 9.20 -15.78
N VAL A 36 18.54 9.82 -14.60
CA VAL A 36 17.53 9.60 -13.54
C VAL A 36 16.10 9.90 -13.96
N ASN A 37 15.90 10.63 -15.06
CA ASN A 37 14.58 10.98 -15.58
C ASN A 37 14.07 10.05 -16.68
N THR A 38 14.64 8.85 -16.83
CA THR A 38 14.27 7.89 -17.87
C THR A 38 13.60 6.64 -17.30
N ASP A 39 12.81 5.95 -18.12
CA ASP A 39 12.23 4.64 -17.75
C ASP A 39 13.32 3.59 -17.53
N GLN A 40 14.47 3.71 -18.18
CA GLN A 40 15.61 2.83 -17.96
C GLN A 40 16.18 2.97 -16.54
N SER A 41 16.22 4.17 -16.00
CA SER A 41 16.63 4.41 -14.62
C SER A 41 15.72 3.66 -13.64
N TYR A 42 14.39 3.78 -13.78
CA TYR A 42 13.47 3.03 -12.96
C TYR A 42 13.60 1.52 -13.15
N SER A 43 13.78 1.03 -14.39
CA SER A 43 13.96 -0.39 -14.65
C SER A 43 15.19 -0.96 -13.93
N ASN A 44 16.28 -0.21 -13.89
CA ASN A 44 17.49 -0.58 -13.16
C ASN A 44 17.24 -0.57 -11.64
N PHE A 45 16.60 0.47 -11.12
CA PHE A 45 16.23 0.58 -9.70
C PHE A 45 15.32 -0.56 -9.25
N SER A 46 14.36 -0.97 -10.08
CA SER A 46 13.45 -2.08 -9.81
C SER A 46 14.05 -3.47 -10.10
N SER A 47 15.33 -3.54 -10.45
CA SER A 47 16.03 -4.82 -10.69
C SER A 47 16.16 -5.65 -9.41
N LYS A 48 16.47 -6.95 -9.58
CA LYS A 48 16.68 -7.86 -8.44
C LYS A 48 17.75 -7.37 -7.46
N LYS A 49 18.77 -6.66 -7.95
CA LYS A 49 19.88 -6.14 -7.12
C LYS A 49 19.36 -5.22 -6.01
N TYR A 50 18.47 -4.31 -6.34
CA TYR A 50 17.98 -3.29 -5.40
C TYR A 50 16.66 -3.67 -4.76
N ARG A 51 15.74 -4.25 -5.53
CA ARG A 51 14.37 -4.53 -5.09
C ARG A 51 14.27 -5.77 -4.21
N LYS A 52 14.89 -6.90 -4.64
CA LYS A 52 14.62 -8.25 -4.09
C LYS A 52 15.76 -8.83 -3.27
N SER A 53 16.83 -8.09 -3.01
CA SER A 53 17.87 -8.52 -2.07
C SER A 53 17.30 -8.58 -0.64
N ILE A 54 17.99 -9.27 0.28
CA ILE A 54 17.58 -9.36 1.70
C ILE A 54 17.44 -7.95 2.32
N ALA A 55 18.32 -7.01 1.93
CA ALA A 55 18.26 -5.61 2.32
C ALA A 55 17.54 -4.74 1.26
N GLY A 56 16.76 -5.37 0.36
CA GLY A 56 16.13 -4.66 -0.74
C GLY A 56 14.92 -3.83 -0.28
N TRP A 57 14.64 -2.80 -1.05
CA TRP A 57 13.58 -1.86 -0.73
C TRP A 57 12.15 -2.46 -0.77
N GLU A 58 11.95 -3.62 -1.44
CA GLU A 58 10.67 -4.32 -1.40
C GLU A 58 10.31 -4.79 0.02
N ASN A 59 11.30 -5.34 0.74
CA ASN A 59 11.10 -5.74 2.14
C ASN A 59 10.87 -4.53 3.05
N LEU A 60 11.54 -3.41 2.75
CA LEU A 60 11.36 -2.17 3.50
C LEU A 60 9.91 -1.66 3.38
N LEU A 61 9.36 -1.58 2.16
CA LEU A 61 7.97 -1.18 1.94
C LEU A 61 6.96 -2.10 2.64
N LEU A 62 7.24 -3.41 2.66
CA LEU A 62 6.39 -4.36 3.39
C LEU A 62 6.43 -4.11 4.90
N GLN A 63 7.61 -3.85 5.47
CA GLN A 63 7.74 -3.51 6.89
C GLN A 63 7.01 -2.21 7.25
N GLU A 64 7.16 -1.15 6.45
CA GLU A 64 6.48 0.13 6.63
C GLU A 64 4.95 -0.01 6.67
N GLN A 65 4.42 -0.98 5.93
CA GLN A 65 2.99 -1.21 5.76
C GLN A 65 2.47 -2.45 6.52
N HIS A 66 3.28 -3.04 7.40
CA HIS A 66 2.92 -4.27 8.13
C HIS A 66 2.37 -5.35 7.20
N ASP A 67 3.02 -5.57 6.05
CA ASP A 67 2.61 -6.50 5.00
C ASP A 67 1.20 -6.24 4.45
N ARG A 68 0.73 -4.98 4.37
CA ARG A 68 -0.61 -4.61 3.91
C ARG A 68 -0.61 -3.80 2.62
N CYS A 69 -1.62 -4.03 1.80
CA CYS A 69 -1.89 -3.17 0.66
C CYS A 69 -2.28 -1.77 1.11
N CYS A 70 -1.65 -0.73 0.57
CA CYS A 70 -1.91 0.67 0.91
C CYS A 70 -3.37 1.11 0.67
N TYR A 71 -4.14 0.37 -0.14
CA TYR A 71 -5.52 0.68 -0.47
C TYR A 71 -6.54 -0.18 0.27
N CYS A 72 -6.54 -1.48 0.04
CA CYS A 72 -7.59 -2.37 0.53
C CYS A 72 -7.25 -3.08 1.85
N MET A 73 -6.06 -2.89 2.39
CA MET A 73 -5.57 -3.53 3.61
C MET A 73 -5.43 -5.06 3.52
N ARG A 74 -5.51 -5.63 2.32
CA ARG A 74 -5.20 -7.03 2.08
C ARG A 74 -3.76 -7.33 2.45
N ARG A 75 -3.49 -8.46 3.09
CA ARG A 75 -2.14 -8.96 3.35
C ARG A 75 -1.39 -9.21 2.04
N LEU A 76 -0.19 -8.67 1.95
CA LEU A 76 0.68 -8.83 0.79
C LEU A 76 1.60 -10.02 0.96
N LYS A 77 1.75 -10.78 -0.12
CA LYS A 77 2.78 -11.82 -0.26
C LYS A 77 3.77 -11.32 -1.31
N SER A 78 5.04 -11.59 -1.13
CA SER A 78 6.09 -11.15 -2.06
C SER A 78 5.83 -11.53 -3.52
N SER A 79 5.10 -12.64 -3.76
CA SER A 79 4.71 -13.08 -5.11
C SER A 79 3.59 -12.28 -5.76
N ALA A 80 2.82 -11.51 -4.98
CA ALA A 80 1.64 -10.77 -5.45
C ALA A 80 1.76 -9.25 -5.20
N LEU A 81 2.97 -8.78 -4.93
CA LEU A 81 3.25 -7.39 -4.62
C LEU A 81 3.44 -6.56 -5.89
N ASN A 82 2.67 -5.51 -6.01
CA ASN A 82 2.87 -4.43 -6.97
C ASN A 82 3.42 -3.19 -6.27
N ILE A 83 4.18 -2.42 -7.03
CA ILE A 83 4.70 -1.14 -6.55
C ILE A 83 3.81 -0.02 -7.06
N GLU A 84 3.38 0.78 -6.13
CA GLU A 84 2.58 1.98 -6.35
C GLU A 84 3.45 3.21 -6.21
N HIS A 85 3.41 4.09 -7.22
CA HIS A 85 4.00 5.43 -7.11
C HIS A 85 2.91 6.40 -6.67
N VAL A 86 3.06 7.01 -5.51
CA VAL A 86 2.12 8.03 -5.02
C VAL A 86 2.05 9.19 -6.00
N ILE A 87 3.19 9.77 -6.37
CA ILE A 87 3.32 10.65 -7.52
C ILE A 87 3.59 9.77 -8.74
N PRO A 88 2.71 9.68 -9.74
CA PRO A 88 2.90 8.79 -10.89
C PRO A 88 4.23 9.01 -11.61
N ARG A 89 4.85 7.92 -12.09
CA ARG A 89 6.08 8.02 -12.89
C ARG A 89 5.92 8.91 -14.13
N ASN A 90 4.76 8.80 -14.77
CA ASN A 90 4.44 9.54 -15.99
C ASN A 90 3.42 10.61 -15.67
N LEU A 91 3.91 11.75 -15.24
CA LEU A 91 3.09 12.96 -15.12
C LEU A 91 2.76 13.51 -16.50
N LYS A 92 1.61 14.18 -16.64
CA LYS A 92 1.19 14.76 -17.93
C LYS A 92 2.19 15.78 -18.41
N VAL A 93 2.65 15.62 -19.64
CA VAL A 93 3.79 16.39 -20.23
C VAL A 93 3.58 17.91 -20.17
N ASN A 94 2.36 18.38 -20.36
CA ASN A 94 2.05 19.80 -20.45
C ASN A 94 1.91 20.50 -19.09
N ASP A 95 1.76 19.72 -18.00
CA ASP A 95 1.47 20.25 -16.66
C ASP A 95 2.28 19.57 -15.55
N THR A 96 3.45 19.02 -15.89
CA THR A 96 4.26 18.19 -14.98
C THR A 96 4.51 18.84 -13.61
N HIS A 97 4.90 20.12 -13.61
CA HIS A 97 5.12 20.86 -12.36
C HIS A 97 3.82 21.08 -11.59
N VAL A 98 2.73 21.43 -12.27
CA VAL A 98 1.42 21.66 -11.64
C VAL A 98 0.91 20.35 -11.01
N GLU A 99 1.03 19.24 -11.73
CA GLU A 99 0.62 17.94 -11.19
C GLU A 99 1.50 17.51 -10.02
N PHE A 100 2.81 17.65 -10.11
CA PHE A 100 3.74 17.35 -9.02
C PHE A 100 3.42 18.17 -7.76
N THR A 101 3.18 19.47 -7.95
CA THR A 101 2.85 20.41 -6.87
C THR A 101 1.59 20.01 -6.11
N LYS A 102 0.54 19.51 -6.80
CA LYS A 102 -0.67 19.02 -6.13
C LYS A 102 -0.40 17.93 -5.10
N TYR A 103 0.55 17.04 -5.33
CA TYR A 103 0.93 16.01 -4.37
C TYR A 103 1.70 16.57 -3.20
N THR A 104 2.67 17.44 -3.48
CA THR A 104 3.57 17.99 -2.44
C THR A 104 2.87 19.02 -1.55
N GLU A 105 1.91 19.76 -2.05
CA GLU A 105 1.06 20.65 -1.24
C GLU A 105 0.16 19.87 -0.27
N ASN A 106 -0.27 18.67 -0.63
CA ASN A 106 -1.16 17.85 0.19
C ASN A 106 -0.42 16.82 1.05
N SER A 107 0.89 16.66 0.89
CA SER A 107 1.70 15.76 1.71
C SER A 107 3.05 16.38 2.03
N LYS A 108 3.21 16.79 3.28
CA LYS A 108 4.50 17.29 3.79
C LYS A 108 5.60 16.24 3.61
N TRP A 109 5.28 14.94 3.77
CA TRP A 109 6.23 13.87 3.55
C TRP A 109 6.82 13.90 2.13
N LEU A 110 5.95 13.98 1.11
CA LEU A 110 6.41 14.07 -0.29
C LEU A 110 7.16 15.37 -0.55
N ALA A 111 6.70 16.50 -0.02
CA ALA A 111 7.36 17.78 -0.17
C ALA A 111 8.78 17.80 0.38
N ASP A 112 9.02 17.11 1.49
CA ASP A 112 10.31 17.08 2.17
C ASP A 112 11.32 16.10 1.56
N ASN A 113 10.84 15.01 0.91
CA ASN A 113 11.71 13.88 0.51
C ASN A 113 11.74 13.61 -0.99
N VAL A 114 10.86 14.22 -1.78
CA VAL A 114 10.73 13.93 -3.22
C VAL A 114 10.94 15.17 -4.04
N GLU A 115 11.61 15.03 -5.18
CA GLU A 115 11.85 16.11 -6.15
C GLU A 115 11.41 15.66 -7.54
N LEU A 116 11.00 16.59 -8.37
CA LEU A 116 10.69 16.30 -9.76
C LEU A 116 11.94 15.87 -10.51
N ASP A 117 11.89 14.76 -11.24
CA ASP A 117 13.04 14.19 -11.96
C ASP A 117 13.76 15.21 -12.83
N SER A 118 13.00 16.06 -13.54
CA SER A 118 13.57 17.09 -14.41
C SER A 118 14.33 18.17 -13.66
N ASP A 119 13.99 18.42 -12.40
CA ASP A 119 14.69 19.42 -11.58
C ASP A 119 15.91 18.77 -10.92
N PHE A 120 15.79 17.55 -10.46
CA PHE A 120 16.93 16.78 -9.98
C PHE A 120 18.01 16.64 -11.06
N ALA A 121 17.62 16.36 -12.30
CA ALA A 121 18.56 16.23 -13.43
C ALA A 121 19.32 17.52 -13.78
N LYS A 122 18.83 18.68 -13.35
CA LYS A 122 19.52 19.97 -13.53
C LYS A 122 20.55 20.27 -12.44
N ARG A 123 20.59 19.48 -11.36
CA ARG A 123 21.57 19.63 -10.30
C ARG A 123 22.98 19.34 -10.84
N ASN A 124 23.96 20.11 -10.40
CA ASN A 124 25.34 19.93 -10.78
C ASN A 124 26.09 19.15 -9.70
N PHE A 125 26.23 17.86 -9.89
CA PHE A 125 26.99 16.97 -9.02
C PHE A 125 28.46 16.94 -9.54
N LYS A 126 29.41 17.19 -8.67
CA LYS A 126 30.84 17.18 -9.00
C LYS A 126 31.52 15.90 -8.49
N SER A 127 30.94 15.24 -7.53
CA SER A 127 31.53 14.08 -6.90
C SER A 127 30.42 13.17 -6.26
N VAL A 128 30.79 11.96 -5.90
CA VAL A 128 29.95 11.03 -5.11
C VAL A 128 29.57 11.64 -3.76
N GLN A 129 30.43 12.46 -3.15
CA GLN A 129 30.15 13.14 -1.89
C GLN A 129 29.00 14.15 -1.98
N ASP A 130 28.74 14.70 -3.16
CA ASP A 130 27.58 15.58 -3.37
C ASP A 130 26.28 14.76 -3.40
N ILE A 131 26.33 13.52 -3.90
CA ILE A 131 25.19 12.60 -3.89
C ILE A 131 24.85 12.18 -2.46
N GLU A 132 25.84 11.97 -1.60
CA GLU A 132 25.66 11.62 -0.19
C GLU A 132 24.95 12.69 0.64
N LYS A 133 24.92 13.91 0.17
CA LYS A 133 24.24 15.05 0.82
C LYS A 133 22.82 15.27 0.32
N VAL A 134 22.35 14.46 -0.64
CA VAL A 134 21.00 14.57 -1.18
C VAL A 134 20.00 14.17 -0.11
N ASN A 135 18.97 14.98 0.04
CA ASN A 135 17.85 14.74 0.96
C ASN A 135 16.49 14.67 0.26
N LYS A 136 16.43 14.99 -1.03
CA LYS A 136 15.25 14.82 -1.88
C LYS A 136 15.67 14.06 -3.13
N PHE A 137 14.92 13.03 -3.45
CA PHE A 137 15.23 12.09 -4.51
C PHE A 137 14.26 12.22 -5.68
N PRO A 138 14.69 11.85 -6.91
CA PRO A 138 13.84 11.91 -8.10
C PRO A 138 12.56 11.07 -7.91
N HIS A 139 11.39 11.63 -8.25
CA HIS A 139 10.10 11.01 -7.93
C HIS A 139 9.91 9.60 -8.50
N ARG A 140 10.58 9.25 -9.61
CA ARG A 140 10.50 7.89 -10.20
C ARG A 140 11.17 6.82 -9.38
N ILE A 141 12.19 7.17 -8.60
CA ILE A 141 13.01 6.22 -7.86
C ILE A 141 12.98 6.44 -6.35
N ALA A 142 12.54 7.61 -5.89
CA ALA A 142 12.47 7.93 -4.46
C ALA A 142 11.63 6.91 -3.70
N LEU A 143 12.22 6.19 -2.74
CA LEU A 143 11.48 5.25 -1.88
C LEU A 143 10.38 5.95 -1.09
N ALA A 144 10.58 7.21 -0.73
CA ALA A 144 9.56 8.05 -0.11
C ALA A 144 8.28 8.19 -0.96
N ASN A 145 8.36 7.98 -2.28
CA ASN A 145 7.25 8.00 -3.22
C ASN A 145 6.64 6.62 -3.50
N LEU A 146 7.22 5.54 -2.97
CA LEU A 146 6.79 4.18 -3.28
C LEU A 146 5.98 3.59 -2.14
N LEU A 147 4.95 2.83 -2.50
CA LEU A 147 4.13 2.04 -1.59
C LEU A 147 3.93 0.63 -2.14
N ALA A 148 3.70 -0.30 -1.23
CA ALA A 148 3.31 -1.66 -1.58
C ALA A 148 1.80 -1.75 -1.80
N SER A 149 1.37 -2.35 -2.90
CA SER A 149 -0.04 -2.62 -3.19
C SER A 149 -0.25 -4.04 -3.70
N CYS A 150 -1.47 -4.54 -3.60
CA CYS A 150 -1.82 -5.81 -4.23
C CYS A 150 -2.06 -5.61 -5.74
N ASN A 151 -2.06 -6.72 -6.49
CA ASN A 151 -2.36 -6.71 -7.92
C ASN A 151 -3.84 -6.43 -8.24
N GLY A 152 -4.70 -6.27 -7.22
CA GLY A 152 -6.12 -6.00 -7.37
C GLY A 152 -6.93 -7.14 -7.99
N LYS A 153 -6.37 -8.34 -8.05
CA LYS A 153 -7.05 -9.53 -8.57
C LYS A 153 -7.30 -10.52 -7.45
N PHE A 154 -8.46 -11.14 -7.50
CA PHE A 154 -8.79 -12.31 -6.71
C PHE A 154 -8.90 -13.48 -7.65
N GLU A 155 -8.01 -14.47 -7.52
CA GLU A 155 -8.07 -15.70 -8.34
C GLU A 155 -9.36 -16.48 -8.02
N GLU A 156 -9.84 -16.36 -6.79
CA GLU A 156 -11.00 -17.06 -6.25
C GLU A 156 -12.33 -16.40 -6.60
N VAL A 157 -12.32 -15.14 -7.06
CA VAL A 157 -13.53 -14.36 -7.32
C VAL A 157 -13.37 -13.57 -8.59
N SER A 158 -14.35 -13.65 -9.46
CA SER A 158 -14.36 -12.94 -10.76
C SER A 158 -14.63 -11.43 -10.64
N SER A 159 -14.19 -10.81 -9.58
CA SER A 159 -14.36 -9.37 -9.39
C SER A 159 -13.42 -8.55 -10.28
N GLY A 160 -13.82 -7.33 -10.53
CA GLY A 160 -13.05 -6.37 -11.31
C GLY A 160 -11.67 -6.05 -10.74
N CYS A 161 -10.87 -5.29 -11.45
CA CYS A 161 -9.58 -4.82 -10.97
C CYS A 161 -9.76 -3.71 -9.94
N CYS A 162 -9.02 -3.77 -8.84
CA CYS A 162 -8.96 -2.72 -7.82
C CYS A 162 -7.50 -2.31 -7.52
N CYS A 163 -7.31 -1.44 -6.54
CA CYS A 163 -6.02 -0.99 -6.03
C CYS A 163 -5.11 -0.48 -7.15
N ASN A 164 -3.90 -0.96 -7.25
CA ASN A 164 -2.96 -0.53 -8.28
C ASN A 164 -3.52 -0.64 -9.71
N ASN A 165 -4.25 -1.72 -10.00
CA ASN A 165 -4.85 -1.91 -11.33
C ASN A 165 -6.04 -0.98 -11.63
N ALA A 166 -6.71 -0.47 -10.61
CA ALA A 166 -7.81 0.50 -10.75
C ALA A 166 -7.30 1.93 -10.85
N ARG A 167 -6.16 2.21 -10.22
CA ARG A 167 -5.52 3.51 -10.29
C ARG A 167 -4.91 3.69 -11.69
N SER A 168 -5.27 4.78 -12.33
CA SER A 168 -4.57 5.28 -13.53
C SER A 168 -3.42 6.21 -13.11
N ASN A 169 -2.82 6.92 -14.09
CA ASN A 169 -1.89 8.02 -13.81
C ASN A 169 -2.61 9.31 -13.39
N ASP A 170 -3.92 9.24 -13.09
CA ASP A 170 -4.66 10.41 -12.64
C ASP A 170 -4.24 10.80 -11.20
N TYR A 171 -4.44 12.07 -10.88
CA TYR A 171 -4.21 12.56 -9.54
C TYR A 171 -5.07 11.79 -8.52
N LEU A 172 -4.44 11.36 -7.44
CA LEU A 172 -5.09 10.77 -6.28
C LEU A 172 -4.51 11.42 -5.02
N LEU A 173 -5.36 12.03 -4.21
CA LEU A 173 -4.95 12.61 -2.95
C LEU A 173 -4.21 11.56 -2.10
N PRO A 174 -2.97 11.82 -1.62
CA PRO A 174 -2.12 10.80 -0.96
C PRO A 174 -2.54 10.51 0.48
N LEU A 175 -3.81 10.15 0.71
CA LEU A 175 -4.40 9.94 2.04
C LEU A 175 -3.59 9.00 2.92
N MET A 176 -3.01 7.94 2.36
CA MET A 176 -2.22 6.98 3.11
C MET A 176 -0.93 7.56 3.71
N LEU A 177 -0.45 8.69 3.19
CA LEU A 177 0.69 9.44 3.74
C LEU A 177 0.28 10.65 4.60
N MET A 178 -1.01 10.80 4.89
CA MET A 178 -1.57 11.88 5.70
C MET A 178 -1.99 11.33 7.06
N PRO A 179 -1.50 11.88 8.18
CA PRO A 179 -1.83 11.38 9.53
C PRO A 179 -3.34 11.30 9.82
N GLU A 180 -4.12 12.22 9.25
CA GLU A 180 -5.57 12.31 9.39
C GLU A 180 -6.35 11.24 8.63
N VAL A 181 -5.70 10.33 7.91
CA VAL A 181 -6.38 9.28 7.14
C VAL A 181 -7.36 8.46 7.99
N LYS A 182 -7.01 8.18 9.26
CA LYS A 182 -7.86 7.41 10.18
C LYS A 182 -9.17 8.12 10.52
N GLU A 183 -9.19 9.45 10.44
CA GLU A 183 -10.37 10.27 10.70
C GLU A 183 -11.20 10.44 9.43
N ARG A 184 -10.55 10.44 8.29
CA ARG A 184 -11.17 10.68 6.98
C ARG A 184 -11.80 9.44 6.37
N ILE A 185 -11.26 8.24 6.64
CA ILE A 185 -11.77 6.99 6.07
C ILE A 185 -12.65 6.29 7.09
N VAL A 186 -13.87 5.96 6.65
CA VAL A 186 -14.87 5.26 7.46
C VAL A 186 -15.28 3.98 6.74
N TYR A 187 -15.27 2.87 7.47
CA TYR A 187 -15.82 1.60 7.05
C TYR A 187 -17.13 1.35 7.79
N ASP A 188 -18.21 1.23 7.02
CA ASP A 188 -19.54 0.89 7.54
C ASP A 188 -19.63 -0.63 7.74
N GLY A 189 -19.83 -1.08 8.96
CA GLY A 189 -19.87 -2.51 9.28
C GLY A 189 -21.13 -3.22 8.78
N ILE A 190 -22.23 -2.48 8.60
CA ILE A 190 -23.53 -3.06 8.16
C ILE A 190 -23.54 -3.26 6.65
N SER A 191 -23.17 -2.24 5.89
CA SER A 191 -23.16 -2.30 4.42
C SER A 191 -21.82 -2.78 3.85
N GLY A 192 -20.78 -2.86 4.67
CA GLY A 192 -19.41 -3.12 4.22
C GLY A 192 -18.80 -2.00 3.37
N ALA A 193 -19.47 -0.87 3.21
CA ALA A 193 -18.98 0.22 2.38
C ALA A 193 -17.82 0.97 3.03
N VAL A 194 -16.94 1.53 2.19
CA VAL A 194 -15.92 2.49 2.60
C VAL A 194 -16.25 3.86 2.03
N ALA A 195 -16.10 4.90 2.85
CA ALA A 195 -16.31 6.28 2.46
C ALA A 195 -15.15 7.17 2.94
N ILE A 196 -15.00 8.33 2.31
CA ILE A 196 -14.00 9.35 2.67
C ILE A 196 -14.73 10.65 3.01
N TYR A 197 -14.36 11.24 4.14
CA TYR A 197 -14.92 12.50 4.64
C TYR A 197 -13.80 13.53 4.90
N PRO A 198 -13.92 14.79 4.43
CA PRO A 198 -14.91 15.19 3.41
C PRO A 198 -14.70 14.40 2.11
N GLN A 199 -15.75 14.30 1.31
CA GLN A 199 -15.67 13.64 0.01
C GLN A 199 -14.60 14.28 -0.86
N ASP A 200 -13.81 13.44 -1.58
CA ASP A 200 -12.73 13.87 -2.45
C ASP A 200 -12.92 13.28 -3.85
N GLU A 201 -12.99 14.16 -4.85
CA GLU A 201 -13.25 13.75 -6.23
C GLU A 201 -12.18 12.83 -6.81
N SER A 202 -10.92 13.00 -6.38
CA SER A 202 -9.83 12.13 -6.86
C SER A 202 -10.00 10.67 -6.43
N TRP A 203 -10.75 10.41 -5.35
CA TRP A 203 -10.99 9.09 -4.80
C TRP A 203 -12.23 8.38 -5.32
N VAL A 204 -13.10 9.05 -6.08
CA VAL A 204 -14.37 8.47 -6.54
C VAL A 204 -14.18 7.13 -7.25
N LYS A 205 -13.28 7.07 -8.22
CA LYS A 205 -12.98 5.85 -8.98
C LYS A 205 -12.41 4.74 -8.07
N MET A 206 -11.49 5.08 -7.18
CA MET A 206 -10.90 4.13 -6.25
C MET A 206 -11.96 3.59 -5.28
N LEU A 207 -12.82 4.45 -4.75
CA LEU A 207 -13.92 4.06 -3.86
C LEU A 207 -14.91 3.12 -4.55
N GLN A 208 -15.22 3.33 -5.83
CA GLN A 208 -16.08 2.40 -6.58
C GLN A 208 -15.49 0.99 -6.57
N THR A 209 -14.19 0.85 -6.80
CA THR A 209 -13.53 -0.45 -6.81
C THR A 209 -13.36 -1.05 -5.41
N LEU A 210 -13.07 -0.22 -4.41
CA LEU A 210 -12.99 -0.65 -3.02
C LEU A 210 -14.37 -1.03 -2.45
N ASN A 211 -15.46 -0.58 -3.05
CA ASN A 211 -16.84 -0.91 -2.72
C ASN A 211 -17.43 -2.01 -3.63
N ASP A 212 -16.60 -2.76 -4.34
CA ASP A 212 -17.00 -4.00 -4.98
C ASP A 212 -17.63 -4.97 -3.95
N ASP A 213 -18.61 -5.76 -4.39
CA ASP A 213 -19.39 -6.62 -3.50
C ASP A 213 -18.52 -7.59 -2.72
N THR A 214 -17.47 -8.14 -3.33
CA THR A 214 -16.52 -9.02 -2.63
C THR A 214 -15.86 -8.34 -1.44
N TYR A 215 -15.40 -7.09 -1.60
CA TYR A 215 -14.79 -6.35 -0.50
C TYR A 215 -15.79 -5.97 0.58
N LYS A 216 -17.03 -5.61 0.19
CA LYS A 216 -18.11 -5.34 1.14
C LYS A 216 -18.43 -6.58 1.98
N GLU A 217 -18.63 -7.73 1.34
CA GLU A 217 -18.93 -8.99 2.01
C GLU A 217 -17.84 -9.37 3.02
N ILE A 218 -16.56 -9.25 2.64
CA ILE A 218 -15.43 -9.51 3.54
C ILE A 218 -15.49 -8.57 4.77
N ARG A 219 -15.75 -7.29 4.56
CA ARG A 219 -15.82 -6.31 5.66
C ARG A 219 -17.02 -6.55 6.58
N ILE A 220 -18.20 -6.85 6.01
CA ILE A 220 -19.39 -7.22 6.79
C ILE A 220 -19.10 -8.45 7.66
N LEU A 221 -18.44 -9.46 7.10
CA LEU A 221 -18.09 -10.65 7.85
C LEU A 221 -17.14 -10.36 9.01
N TRP A 222 -16.08 -9.54 8.77
CA TRP A 222 -15.18 -9.11 9.83
C TRP A 222 -15.89 -8.26 10.89
N HIS A 223 -16.82 -7.39 10.51
CA HIS A 223 -17.63 -6.63 11.46
C HIS A 223 -18.48 -7.56 12.36
N LYS A 224 -19.14 -8.55 11.77
CA LYS A 224 -19.88 -9.56 12.55
C LYS A 224 -18.98 -10.35 13.51
N ILE A 225 -17.78 -10.76 13.06
CA ILE A 225 -16.79 -11.38 13.93
C ILE A 225 -16.45 -10.47 15.12
N TRP A 226 -16.26 -9.20 14.85
CA TRP A 226 -15.97 -8.20 15.88
C TRP A 226 -17.15 -8.02 16.84
N GLU A 227 -18.38 -7.90 16.36
CA GLU A 227 -19.58 -7.78 17.20
C GLU A 227 -19.74 -8.96 18.17
N PHE A 228 -19.50 -10.18 17.70
CA PHE A 228 -19.59 -11.37 18.54
C PHE A 228 -18.45 -11.55 19.54
N ASN A 229 -17.35 -10.84 19.34
CA ASN A 229 -16.11 -11.04 20.10
C ASN A 229 -15.59 -9.76 20.77
N GLN A 230 -16.49 -8.85 21.12
CA GLN A 230 -16.12 -7.57 21.79
C GLN A 230 -15.37 -7.76 23.13
N GLU A 231 -15.53 -8.91 23.78
CA GLU A 231 -14.85 -9.25 25.03
C GLU A 231 -13.44 -9.82 24.81
N LEU A 232 -13.05 -10.10 23.54
CA LEU A 232 -11.73 -10.65 23.27
C LEU A 232 -10.65 -9.57 23.35
N ASP A 233 -9.54 -9.92 23.96
CA ASP A 233 -8.32 -9.12 23.88
C ASP A 233 -7.73 -9.21 22.47
N ILE A 234 -8.12 -8.25 21.64
CA ILE A 234 -7.73 -8.14 20.23
C ILE A 234 -6.21 -8.00 20.09
N GLU A 235 -5.55 -7.33 21.04
CA GLU A 235 -4.10 -7.11 21.00
C GLU A 235 -3.36 -8.44 21.13
N THR A 236 -3.79 -9.28 22.05
CA THR A 236 -3.22 -10.63 22.23
C THR A 236 -3.37 -11.49 20.97
N VAL A 237 -4.53 -11.48 20.33
CA VAL A 237 -4.76 -12.26 19.09
C VAL A 237 -3.95 -11.71 17.91
N ARG A 238 -3.74 -10.39 17.86
CA ARG A 238 -2.93 -9.72 16.84
C ARG A 238 -1.49 -10.24 16.81
N ASP A 239 -0.94 -10.55 17.96
CA ASP A 239 0.44 -11.01 18.08
C ASP A 239 0.62 -12.50 17.77
N TYR A 240 -0.47 -13.26 17.61
CA TYR A 240 -0.38 -14.66 17.22
C TYR A 240 0.20 -14.83 15.81
N PRO A 241 1.06 -15.83 15.59
CA PRO A 241 1.44 -16.27 14.26
C PRO A 241 0.20 -16.52 13.39
N LEU A 242 0.28 -16.27 12.08
CA LEU A 242 -0.87 -16.40 11.17
C LEU A 242 -1.58 -17.76 11.30
N LYS A 243 -0.81 -18.86 11.44
CA LYS A 243 -1.36 -20.21 11.64
C LYS A 243 -2.25 -20.30 12.88
N ASP A 244 -1.80 -19.71 13.98
CA ASP A 244 -2.53 -19.77 15.26
C ASP A 244 -3.76 -18.86 15.22
N ARG A 245 -3.68 -17.71 14.53
CA ARG A 245 -4.85 -16.87 14.26
C ARG A 245 -5.90 -17.59 13.42
N ILE A 246 -5.48 -18.29 12.37
CA ILE A 246 -6.41 -19.10 11.55
C ILE A 246 -7.10 -20.14 12.42
N MET A 247 -6.37 -20.86 13.27
CA MET A 247 -6.96 -21.86 14.17
C MET A 247 -7.91 -21.21 15.19
N PHE A 248 -7.55 -20.07 15.72
CA PHE A 248 -8.38 -19.30 16.64
C PHE A 248 -9.70 -18.88 15.98
N PHE A 249 -9.65 -18.29 14.78
CA PHE A 249 -10.86 -17.90 14.06
C PHE A 249 -11.70 -19.10 13.65
N LYS A 250 -11.09 -20.21 13.22
CA LYS A 250 -11.82 -21.46 12.97
C LYS A 250 -12.57 -21.95 14.20
N LYS A 251 -11.98 -21.84 15.39
CA LYS A 251 -12.64 -22.20 16.64
C LYS A 251 -13.83 -21.28 16.94
N ILE A 252 -13.69 -19.97 16.73
CA ILE A 252 -14.79 -19.02 16.88
C ILE A 252 -15.92 -19.36 15.91
N PHE A 253 -15.63 -19.60 14.64
CA PHE A 253 -16.60 -19.92 13.61
C PHE A 253 -17.33 -21.28 13.83
N ASN A 254 -16.71 -22.20 14.57
CA ASN A 254 -17.33 -23.48 14.93
C ASN A 254 -18.17 -23.44 16.23
N GLN A 255 -18.26 -22.28 16.88
CA GLN A 255 -19.15 -22.13 18.03
C GLN A 255 -20.55 -21.78 17.58
N ASP A 256 -21.56 -22.25 18.32
CA ASP A 256 -23.01 -22.16 18.01
C ASP A 256 -23.51 -20.72 17.70
N ASN A 257 -22.72 -19.71 17.97
CA ASN A 257 -23.04 -18.30 17.71
C ASN A 257 -23.03 -17.90 16.22
N PHE A 258 -22.52 -18.75 15.33
CA PHE A 258 -22.44 -18.45 13.90
C PHE A 258 -23.60 -19.05 13.06
N GLU A 259 -24.58 -19.64 13.68
CA GLU A 259 -25.83 -20.09 12.98
C GLU A 259 -26.55 -18.94 12.27
N ASN A 260 -26.25 -17.67 12.65
CA ASN A 260 -26.88 -16.49 12.10
C ASN A 260 -26.05 -15.83 10.96
N ILE A 261 -24.90 -16.39 10.57
CA ILE A 261 -24.21 -15.91 9.38
C ILE A 261 -25.01 -16.36 8.15
N PRO A 262 -25.44 -15.43 7.28
CA PRO A 262 -26.11 -15.78 6.04
C PRO A 262 -25.30 -16.82 5.25
N ASN A 263 -25.99 -17.81 4.65
CA ASN A 263 -25.36 -18.93 3.92
C ASN A 263 -24.40 -18.45 2.82
N GLU A 264 -24.62 -17.28 2.23
CA GLU A 264 -23.75 -16.67 1.24
C GLU A 264 -22.34 -16.35 1.75
N TYR A 265 -22.16 -16.17 3.07
CA TYR A 265 -20.84 -15.92 3.67
C TYR A 265 -20.09 -17.20 4.05
N HIS A 266 -20.77 -18.36 4.02
CA HIS A 266 -20.12 -19.64 4.29
C HIS A 266 -19.00 -19.95 3.28
N LYS A 267 -19.04 -19.36 2.08
CA LYS A 267 -17.95 -19.43 1.09
C LYS A 267 -16.60 -18.90 1.62
N TYR A 268 -16.62 -17.88 2.51
CA TYR A 268 -15.41 -17.30 3.09
C TYR A 268 -14.90 -18.05 4.31
N THR A 269 -15.78 -18.72 5.01
CA THR A 269 -15.44 -19.46 6.24
C THR A 269 -15.12 -20.93 5.98
N GLY A 270 -15.45 -21.44 4.78
CA GLY A 270 -15.35 -22.86 4.47
C GLY A 270 -16.33 -23.74 5.23
N LEU A 271 -17.32 -23.15 5.94
CA LEU A 271 -18.40 -23.86 6.63
C LEU A 271 -19.66 -23.90 5.73
N PRO A 272 -20.32 -25.05 5.57
CA PRO A 272 -19.99 -26.38 6.05
C PRO A 272 -19.02 -27.18 5.16
N ASN A 273 -18.58 -26.64 4.01
CA ASN A 273 -17.90 -27.41 2.96
C ASN A 273 -16.35 -27.45 3.08
N GLY A 274 -15.76 -26.81 4.09
CA GLY A 274 -14.31 -26.91 4.36
C GLY A 274 -13.38 -26.33 3.29
N ASP A 275 -13.87 -25.45 2.40
CA ASP A 275 -13.05 -24.87 1.35
C ASP A 275 -11.99 -23.93 1.95
N SER A 276 -10.73 -24.37 1.89
CA SER A 276 -9.59 -23.65 2.43
C SER A 276 -9.28 -22.36 1.66
N THR A 277 -9.73 -22.24 0.41
CA THR A 277 -9.43 -21.13 -0.49
C THR A 277 -10.07 -19.85 0.01
N TYR A 278 -11.37 -19.89 0.26
CA TYR A 278 -12.10 -18.72 0.78
C TYR A 278 -11.69 -18.34 2.20
N TRP A 279 -11.38 -19.34 3.03
CA TRP A 279 -10.84 -19.07 4.35
C TRP A 279 -9.51 -18.30 4.29
N ASN A 280 -8.62 -18.69 3.39
CA ASN A 280 -7.37 -17.97 3.19
C ASN A 280 -7.60 -16.54 2.69
N LEU A 281 -8.58 -16.34 1.80
CA LEU A 281 -8.96 -15.01 1.35
C LEU A 281 -9.46 -14.14 2.51
N LEU A 282 -10.35 -14.68 3.37
CA LEU A 282 -10.81 -13.97 4.56
C LEU A 282 -9.63 -13.56 5.46
N MET A 283 -8.68 -14.47 5.69
CA MET A 283 -7.51 -14.21 6.53
C MET A 283 -6.53 -13.20 5.89
N ASP A 284 -6.54 -13.04 4.60
CA ASP A 284 -5.76 -11.98 3.94
C ASP A 284 -6.25 -10.56 4.36
N PHE A 285 -7.46 -10.45 4.92
CA PHE A 285 -8.06 -9.20 5.39
C PHE A 285 -8.21 -9.14 6.93
N ASP A 286 -7.41 -9.89 7.67
CA ASP A 286 -7.47 -9.97 9.13
C ASP A 286 -7.21 -8.62 9.84
N TRP A 287 -6.73 -7.59 9.14
CA TRP A 287 -6.63 -6.23 9.65
C TRP A 287 -7.97 -5.68 10.13
N PHE A 288 -9.07 -6.04 9.46
CA PHE A 288 -10.41 -5.58 9.83
C PHE A 288 -10.86 -6.09 11.21
N PHE A 289 -10.27 -7.17 11.71
CA PHE A 289 -10.50 -7.62 13.08
C PHE A 289 -9.99 -6.62 14.12
N THR A 290 -8.92 -5.89 13.81
CA THR A 290 -8.35 -4.87 14.70
C THR A 290 -8.88 -3.46 14.43
N TYR A 291 -9.73 -3.31 13.42
CA TYR A 291 -10.34 -2.04 13.08
C TYR A 291 -11.42 -1.66 14.09
N LYS A 292 -11.40 -0.43 14.55
CA LYS A 292 -12.45 0.09 15.44
C LYS A 292 -13.65 0.51 14.59
N TRP A 293 -14.59 -0.40 14.45
CA TRP A 293 -15.84 -0.15 13.73
C TRP A 293 -16.64 0.97 14.42
N ARG A 294 -17.29 1.79 13.61
CA ARG A 294 -18.11 2.91 14.08
C ARG A 294 -19.58 2.64 13.84
#